data_4aff7d20f5f052f201ca869ad95f8bf1
#
_entry.id   4aff7d20f5f052f201ca869ad95f8bf1
#
_cell.length_a   1.000
_cell.length_b   1.000
_cell.length_c   1.000
_cell.angle_alpha   90.00
_cell.angle_beta   90.00
_cell.angle_gamma   90.00
#
_symmetry.space_group_name_H-M   'P 1'
#
loop_
_entity.id
_entity.type
_entity.pdbx_description
1 polymer ?
#
loop_
_entity_poly.entity_id
_entity_poly.type
_entity_poly.pdbx_seq_one_letter_code
_entity_poly.pdbx_strand_id
1 'polypeptide(L)'
;PDRCLGQNIANQMGLKSCVIGDETNLADSDIICFDGFCSVHQLFSVDDINFYRKKFPGILIAVHPECDPSICDASDFVGSTSQLIKYITELPDDQKVAVGTEFNMVNRLRPKNTYILSSTKPECPTMNETTLQDVYDVLKSIDDGEPLNEIHVDDNTQKWAKIALDRMLAL
;
A
#
# COMPACT_ATOMS: atom_id res chain seq x y z
N PRO A 1 10.54 -6.64 -2.74
CA PRO A 1 9.12 -6.41 -2.46
C PRO A 1 8.39 -7.74 -2.26
N ASP A 2 7.13 -7.68 -1.77
CA ASP A 2 6.21 -8.82 -1.84
C ASP A 2 5.81 -9.12 -3.29
N ARG A 3 5.11 -10.26 -3.50
CA ARG A 3 4.77 -10.71 -4.85
C ARG A 3 3.86 -9.73 -5.60
N CYS A 4 2.82 -9.20 -4.95
CA CYS A 4 1.86 -8.32 -5.63
C CYS A 4 2.50 -6.97 -5.98
N LEU A 5 3.14 -6.31 -5.01
CA LEU A 5 3.84 -5.05 -5.26
C LEU A 5 4.92 -5.20 -6.33
N GLY A 6 5.75 -6.26 -6.22
CA GLY A 6 6.84 -6.48 -7.16
C GLY A 6 6.36 -6.77 -8.57
N GLN A 7 5.34 -7.61 -8.75
CA GLN A 7 4.74 -7.92 -10.04
C GLN A 7 4.09 -6.67 -10.67
N ASN A 8 3.30 -5.92 -9.90
CA ASN A 8 2.63 -4.71 -10.41
C ASN A 8 3.64 -3.62 -10.82
N ILE A 9 4.69 -3.41 -10.02
CA ILE A 9 5.76 -2.45 -10.38
C ILE A 9 6.54 -2.94 -11.62
N ALA A 10 6.87 -4.23 -11.69
CA ALA A 10 7.52 -4.80 -12.87
C ALA A 10 6.68 -4.58 -14.13
N ASN A 11 5.38 -4.85 -14.07
CA ASN A 11 4.45 -4.63 -15.18
C ASN A 11 4.43 -3.15 -15.61
N GLN A 12 4.35 -2.21 -14.67
CA GLN A 12 4.37 -0.77 -14.96
C GLN A 12 5.66 -0.30 -15.61
N MET A 13 6.80 -0.91 -15.24
CA MET A 13 8.13 -0.58 -15.77
C MET A 13 8.50 -1.38 -17.02
N GLY A 14 7.70 -2.35 -17.45
CA GLY A 14 8.02 -3.26 -18.54
C GLY A 14 9.18 -4.20 -18.21
N LEU A 15 9.36 -4.53 -16.92
CA LEU A 15 10.40 -5.41 -16.39
C LEU A 15 9.86 -6.83 -16.15
N LYS A 16 10.77 -7.79 -16.05
CA LYS A 16 10.46 -9.18 -15.69
C LYS A 16 10.53 -9.34 -14.18
N SER A 17 9.51 -9.99 -13.61
CA SER A 17 9.53 -10.36 -12.19
C SER A 17 9.41 -11.87 -12.01
N CYS A 18 9.93 -12.36 -10.90
CA CYS A 18 9.70 -13.72 -10.41
C CYS A 18 9.44 -13.71 -8.92
N VAL A 19 8.78 -14.75 -8.43
CA VAL A 19 8.56 -14.98 -7.00
C VAL A 19 9.53 -16.05 -6.52
N ILE A 20 10.16 -15.85 -5.37
CA ILE A 20 11.06 -16.85 -4.78
C ILE A 20 10.25 -18.12 -4.46
N GLY A 21 10.73 -19.26 -4.97
CA GLY A 21 10.05 -20.55 -4.80
C GLY A 21 9.26 -21.01 -6.02
N ASP A 22 8.96 -20.13 -6.97
CA ASP A 22 8.49 -20.53 -8.28
C ASP A 22 9.63 -21.16 -9.08
N GLU A 23 9.32 -22.08 -10.01
CA GLU A 23 10.31 -22.73 -10.90
C GLU A 23 10.94 -21.75 -11.92
N THR A 24 10.69 -20.48 -11.76
CA THR A 24 11.16 -19.39 -12.62
C THR A 24 12.66 -19.15 -12.44
N ASN A 25 13.35 -18.91 -13.56
CA ASN A 25 14.76 -18.62 -13.56
C ASN A 25 15.03 -17.23 -12.94
N LEU A 26 15.53 -17.20 -11.70
CA LEU A 26 15.88 -15.97 -10.97
C LEU A 26 16.89 -15.10 -11.74
N ALA A 27 17.78 -15.72 -12.54
CA ALA A 27 18.80 -15.02 -13.30
C ALA A 27 18.24 -14.18 -14.46
N ASP A 28 17.05 -14.53 -14.96
CA ASP A 28 16.38 -13.84 -16.08
C ASP A 28 15.37 -12.78 -15.62
N SER A 29 15.31 -12.51 -14.32
CA SER A 29 14.36 -11.59 -13.73
C SER A 29 15.04 -10.29 -13.26
N ASP A 30 14.40 -9.17 -13.54
CA ASP A 30 14.85 -7.84 -13.11
C ASP A 30 14.41 -7.56 -11.65
N ILE A 31 13.24 -8.08 -11.27
CA ILE A 31 12.67 -7.94 -9.91
C ILE A 31 12.40 -9.32 -9.31
N ILE A 32 13.03 -9.59 -8.17
CA ILE A 32 12.82 -10.83 -7.41
C ILE A 32 11.91 -10.52 -6.22
N CYS A 33 10.75 -11.15 -6.18
CA CYS A 33 9.70 -10.94 -5.18
C CYS A 33 9.76 -12.00 -4.09
N PHE A 34 9.58 -11.59 -2.85
CA PHE A 34 9.28 -12.50 -1.75
C PHE A 34 7.83 -13.03 -1.89
N ASP A 35 7.62 -14.33 -1.63
CA ASP A 35 6.27 -14.92 -1.67
C ASP A 35 5.49 -14.55 -0.40
N GLY A 36 5.16 -13.29 -0.30
CA GLY A 36 4.33 -12.69 0.73
C GLY A 36 3.29 -11.77 0.09
N PHE A 37 2.38 -11.27 0.92
CA PHE A 37 1.32 -10.36 0.50
C PHE A 37 0.79 -9.55 1.67
N CYS A 38 0.18 -8.41 1.39
CA CYS A 38 -0.56 -7.65 2.38
C CYS A 38 -1.98 -8.19 2.52
N SER A 39 -2.35 -8.67 3.72
CA SER A 39 -3.68 -9.24 3.99
C SER A 39 -4.83 -8.25 3.73
N VAL A 40 -4.60 -6.96 3.90
CA VAL A 40 -5.60 -5.91 3.62
C VAL A 40 -5.88 -5.82 2.13
N HIS A 41 -4.82 -5.79 1.31
CA HIS A 41 -4.96 -5.61 -0.13
C HIS A 41 -5.48 -6.86 -0.87
N GLN A 42 -5.54 -8.00 -0.18
CA GLN A 42 -6.19 -9.22 -0.68
C GLN A 42 -7.72 -9.24 -0.44
N LEU A 43 -8.28 -8.22 0.22
CA LEU A 43 -9.72 -8.13 0.47
C LEU A 43 -10.51 -7.51 -0.69
N PHE A 44 -9.84 -7.03 -1.72
CA PHE A 44 -10.48 -6.44 -2.89
C PHE A 44 -10.66 -7.46 -4.00
N SER A 45 -11.75 -7.32 -4.76
CA SER A 45 -12.08 -8.22 -5.85
C SER A 45 -12.53 -7.47 -7.11
N VAL A 46 -12.42 -8.12 -8.26
CA VAL A 46 -12.96 -7.60 -9.53
C VAL A 46 -14.49 -7.46 -9.45
N ASP A 47 -15.15 -8.30 -8.66
CA ASP A 47 -16.59 -8.21 -8.44
C ASP A 47 -16.98 -6.92 -7.67
N ASP A 48 -16.17 -6.47 -6.72
CA ASP A 48 -16.35 -5.19 -6.05
C ASP A 48 -16.22 -4.03 -7.04
N ILE A 49 -15.23 -4.08 -7.94
CA ILE A 49 -15.07 -3.09 -9.01
C ILE A 49 -16.32 -3.04 -9.89
N ASN A 50 -16.77 -4.20 -10.36
CA ASN A 50 -17.96 -4.32 -11.21
C ASN A 50 -19.23 -3.82 -10.49
N PHE A 51 -19.38 -4.13 -9.20
CA PHE A 51 -20.48 -3.64 -8.37
C PHE A 51 -20.48 -2.10 -8.33
N TYR A 52 -19.36 -1.46 -8.07
CA TYR A 52 -19.26 -0.01 -7.99
C TYR A 52 -19.51 0.66 -9.35
N ARG A 53 -18.95 0.12 -10.43
CA ARG A 53 -19.17 0.63 -11.80
C ARG A 53 -20.62 0.52 -12.23
N LYS A 54 -21.30 -0.55 -11.84
CA LYS A 54 -22.76 -0.71 -12.09
C LYS A 54 -23.59 0.23 -11.25
N LYS A 55 -23.22 0.43 -9.98
CA LYS A 55 -23.98 1.26 -9.03
C LYS A 55 -23.84 2.75 -9.31
N PHE A 56 -22.67 3.17 -9.75
CA PHE A 56 -22.32 4.56 -10.03
C PHE A 56 -21.65 4.68 -11.39
N PRO A 57 -22.38 4.81 -12.49
CA PRO A 57 -21.78 5.02 -13.82
C PRO A 57 -20.80 6.20 -13.80
N GLY A 58 -19.60 5.99 -14.30
CA GLY A 58 -18.53 6.99 -14.30
C GLY A 58 -17.71 7.10 -13.00
N ILE A 59 -17.90 6.20 -12.02
CA ILE A 59 -17.04 6.12 -10.84
C ILE A 59 -15.63 5.69 -11.26
N LEU A 60 -14.63 6.34 -10.68
CA LEU A 60 -13.23 5.95 -10.83
C LEU A 60 -12.86 4.89 -9.77
N ILE A 61 -11.94 4.02 -10.13
CA ILE A 61 -11.37 2.99 -9.25
C ILE A 61 -9.89 3.31 -9.04
N ALA A 62 -9.48 3.52 -7.80
CA ALA A 62 -8.10 3.85 -7.46
C ALA A 62 -7.58 2.88 -6.40
N VAL A 63 -6.46 2.20 -6.67
CA VAL A 63 -5.98 1.11 -5.80
C VAL A 63 -4.50 1.23 -5.49
N HIS A 64 -4.09 0.59 -4.39
CA HIS A 64 -2.69 0.46 -4.02
C HIS A 64 -2.02 -0.68 -4.83
N PRO A 65 -0.74 -0.55 -5.23
CA PRO A 65 -0.04 -1.57 -6.03
C PRO A 65 0.25 -2.88 -5.29
N GLU A 66 -0.07 -2.99 -4.01
CA GLU A 66 -0.09 -4.27 -3.27
C GLU A 66 -1.37 -5.08 -3.49
N CYS A 67 -2.36 -4.55 -4.20
CA CYS A 67 -3.51 -5.33 -4.64
C CYS A 67 -3.08 -6.39 -5.66
N ASP A 68 -3.92 -7.44 -5.80
CA ASP A 68 -3.71 -8.46 -6.84
C ASP A 68 -3.58 -7.78 -8.23
N PRO A 69 -2.71 -8.30 -9.12
CA PRO A 69 -2.53 -7.75 -10.46
C PRO A 69 -3.85 -7.57 -11.23
N SER A 70 -4.80 -8.49 -11.09
CA SER A 70 -6.11 -8.38 -11.75
C SER A 70 -6.93 -7.18 -11.28
N ILE A 71 -6.74 -6.74 -10.03
CA ILE A 71 -7.38 -5.55 -9.47
C ILE A 71 -6.69 -4.29 -10.00
N CYS A 72 -5.36 -4.29 -10.05
CA CYS A 72 -4.58 -3.19 -10.60
C CYS A 72 -4.92 -2.96 -12.08
N ASP A 73 -4.98 -4.03 -12.88
CA ASP A 73 -5.30 -3.99 -14.31
C ASP A 73 -6.74 -3.49 -14.58
N ALA A 74 -7.68 -3.79 -13.67
CA ALA A 74 -9.07 -3.37 -13.78
C ALA A 74 -9.33 -1.95 -13.24
N SER A 75 -8.32 -1.27 -12.66
CA SER A 75 -8.45 0.03 -12.02
C SER A 75 -8.10 1.19 -12.96
N ASP A 76 -8.63 2.38 -12.65
CA ASP A 76 -8.36 3.61 -13.42
C ASP A 76 -7.08 4.30 -12.93
N PHE A 77 -6.68 4.05 -11.69
CA PHE A 77 -5.45 4.58 -11.10
C PHE A 77 -4.82 3.58 -10.12
N VAL A 78 -3.52 3.37 -10.26
CA VAL A 78 -2.70 2.56 -9.34
C VAL A 78 -1.55 3.41 -8.81
N GLY A 79 -1.44 3.52 -7.50
CA GLY A 79 -0.38 4.34 -6.92
C GLY A 79 -0.17 4.11 -5.42
N SER A 80 1.00 4.54 -4.94
CA SER A 80 1.34 4.54 -3.51
C SER A 80 0.33 5.36 -2.70
N THR A 81 0.34 5.21 -1.38
CA THR A 81 -0.52 5.97 -0.46
C THR A 81 -0.47 7.48 -0.76
N SER A 82 0.73 8.05 -0.93
CA SER A 82 0.88 9.49 -1.24
C SER A 82 0.31 9.86 -2.62
N GLN A 83 0.50 9.00 -3.62
CA GLN A 83 -0.05 9.20 -4.95
C GLN A 83 -1.57 9.08 -4.96
N LEU A 84 -2.15 8.13 -4.23
CA LEU A 84 -3.60 7.99 -4.05
C LEU A 84 -4.20 9.24 -3.39
N ILE A 85 -3.58 9.73 -2.31
CA ILE A 85 -4.04 10.95 -1.63
C ILE A 85 -4.02 12.14 -2.60
N LYS A 86 -2.93 12.33 -3.33
CA LYS A 86 -2.80 13.41 -4.30
C LYS A 86 -3.85 13.29 -5.40
N TYR A 87 -3.94 12.13 -6.05
CA TYR A 87 -4.90 11.85 -7.11
C TYR A 87 -6.33 12.18 -6.68
N ILE A 88 -6.77 11.64 -5.52
CA ILE A 88 -8.14 11.82 -5.02
C ILE A 88 -8.41 13.27 -4.64
N THR A 89 -7.44 13.96 -4.04
CA THR A 89 -7.61 15.38 -3.64
C THR A 89 -7.71 16.32 -4.84
N GLU A 90 -7.09 15.98 -5.96
CA GLU A 90 -7.13 16.75 -7.21
C GLU A 90 -8.39 16.47 -8.05
N LEU A 91 -9.18 15.44 -7.74
CA LEU A 91 -10.45 15.16 -8.42
C LEU A 91 -11.48 16.27 -8.15
N PRO A 92 -12.38 16.55 -9.12
CA PRO A 92 -13.54 17.39 -8.88
C PRO A 92 -14.38 16.90 -7.70
N ASP A 93 -15.02 17.81 -6.96
CA ASP A 93 -15.78 17.47 -5.74
C ASP A 93 -16.99 16.56 -6.02
N ASP A 94 -17.53 16.58 -7.23
CA ASP A 94 -18.65 15.73 -7.68
C ASP A 94 -18.19 14.37 -8.24
N GLN A 95 -16.89 14.20 -8.50
CA GLN A 95 -16.34 12.94 -9.00
C GLN A 95 -16.35 11.87 -7.90
N LYS A 96 -17.01 10.74 -8.17
CA LYS A 96 -16.98 9.58 -7.28
C LYS A 96 -15.75 8.74 -7.54
N VAL A 97 -15.14 8.22 -6.46
CA VAL A 97 -14.01 7.28 -6.54
C VAL A 97 -14.14 6.17 -5.50
N ALA A 98 -13.99 4.91 -5.92
CA ALA A 98 -13.87 3.77 -5.02
C ALA A 98 -12.39 3.43 -4.84
N VAL A 99 -11.96 3.33 -3.60
CA VAL A 99 -10.53 3.26 -3.23
C VAL A 99 -10.22 1.92 -2.60
N GLY A 100 -9.28 1.18 -3.20
CA GLY A 100 -8.79 -0.13 -2.75
C GLY A 100 -7.47 0.00 -1.99
N THR A 101 -7.55 0.41 -0.73
CA THR A 101 -6.44 0.41 0.24
C THR A 101 -6.98 0.40 1.67
N GLU A 102 -6.09 0.55 2.65
CA GLU A 102 -6.40 0.48 4.08
C GLU A 102 -7.46 1.51 4.49
N PHE A 103 -8.39 1.06 5.34
CA PHE A 103 -9.60 1.77 5.76
C PHE A 103 -9.33 3.17 6.32
N ASN A 104 -8.38 3.31 7.23
CA ASN A 104 -8.15 4.59 7.91
C ASN A 104 -7.64 5.66 6.94
N MET A 105 -6.85 5.24 5.93
CA MET A 105 -6.43 6.12 4.85
C MET A 105 -7.63 6.59 4.04
N VAL A 106 -8.49 5.68 3.58
CA VAL A 106 -9.69 6.02 2.79
C VAL A 106 -10.67 6.88 3.59
N ASN A 107 -10.85 6.57 4.88
CA ASN A 107 -11.75 7.29 5.76
C ASN A 107 -11.38 8.78 5.91
N ARG A 108 -10.11 9.12 5.83
CA ARG A 108 -9.62 10.51 5.85
C ARG A 108 -10.01 11.30 4.59
N LEU A 109 -10.28 10.62 3.48
CA LEU A 109 -10.60 11.21 2.18
C LEU A 109 -12.10 11.28 1.88
N ARG A 110 -12.97 10.81 2.80
CA ARG A 110 -14.43 10.79 2.62
C ARG A 110 -15.07 12.10 2.16
N PRO A 111 -14.60 13.29 2.56
CA PRO A 111 -15.17 14.55 2.06
C PRO A 111 -15.10 14.71 0.53
N LYS A 112 -14.28 13.89 -0.15
CA LYS A 112 -14.09 13.91 -1.61
C LYS A 112 -14.94 12.86 -2.37
N ASN A 113 -16.14 12.50 -1.90
CA ASN A 113 -16.95 11.45 -2.55
C ASN A 113 -16.24 10.10 -2.70
N THR A 114 -15.45 9.72 -1.69
CA THR A 114 -14.72 8.46 -1.67
C THR A 114 -15.57 7.32 -1.10
N TYR A 115 -15.43 6.14 -1.70
CA TYR A 115 -16.03 4.88 -1.27
C TYR A 115 -14.91 3.86 -1.01
N ILE A 116 -15.13 2.97 -0.07
CA ILE A 116 -14.21 1.84 0.17
C ILE A 116 -14.52 0.76 -0.84
N LEU A 117 -13.51 0.32 -1.61
CA LEU A 117 -13.65 -0.72 -2.63
C LEU A 117 -13.71 -2.11 -1.99
N SER A 118 -14.58 -2.32 -1.03
CA SER A 118 -14.75 -3.63 -0.39
C SER A 118 -16.11 -3.72 0.27
N SER A 119 -16.69 -4.91 0.28
CA SER A 119 -17.89 -5.25 1.06
C SER A 119 -17.57 -5.40 2.56
N THR A 120 -16.31 -5.57 2.93
CA THR A 120 -15.82 -5.64 4.31
C THR A 120 -14.98 -4.41 4.65
N LYS A 121 -14.65 -4.22 5.92
CA LYS A 121 -13.78 -3.13 6.38
C LYS A 121 -12.31 -3.55 6.22
N PRO A 122 -11.55 -2.98 5.28
CA PRO A 122 -10.17 -3.37 5.04
C PRO A 122 -9.22 -2.69 6.04
N GLU A 123 -9.28 -3.08 7.31
CA GLU A 123 -8.41 -2.59 8.38
C GLU A 123 -7.17 -3.46 8.53
N CYS A 124 -6.04 -2.81 8.78
CA CYS A 124 -4.81 -3.49 9.14
C CYS A 124 -4.76 -3.68 10.67
N PRO A 125 -4.85 -4.91 11.18
CA PRO A 125 -4.84 -5.14 12.63
C PRO A 125 -3.53 -4.66 13.27
N THR A 126 -2.39 -4.86 12.62
CA THR A 126 -1.08 -4.44 13.16
C THR A 126 -0.90 -2.92 13.16
N MET A 127 -1.42 -2.20 12.18
CA MET A 127 -1.44 -0.72 12.23
C MET A 127 -2.35 -0.21 13.34
N ASN A 128 -3.43 -0.92 13.65
CA ASN A 128 -4.36 -0.54 14.72
C ASN A 128 -3.85 -0.85 16.14
N GLU A 129 -2.71 -1.54 16.27
CA GLU A 129 -2.05 -1.74 17.57
C GLU A 129 -1.48 -0.43 18.13
N THR A 130 -1.07 0.51 17.27
CA THR A 130 -0.60 1.83 17.68
C THR A 130 -1.79 2.75 17.96
N THR A 131 -2.01 3.07 19.22
CA THR A 131 -3.12 3.92 19.66
C THR A 131 -2.69 5.40 19.82
N LEU A 132 -3.67 6.30 19.90
CA LEU A 132 -3.41 7.70 20.22
C LEU A 132 -2.75 7.85 21.59
N GLN A 133 -3.08 6.97 22.55
CA GLN A 133 -2.45 6.96 23.88
C GLN A 133 -0.97 6.61 23.78
N ASP A 134 -0.59 5.61 22.98
CA ASP A 134 0.82 5.26 22.78
C ASP A 134 1.63 6.42 22.21
N VAL A 135 1.07 7.14 21.24
CA VAL A 135 1.71 8.34 20.68
C VAL A 135 1.86 9.43 21.73
N TYR A 136 0.83 9.67 22.53
CA TYR A 136 0.88 10.66 23.61
C TYR A 136 1.94 10.29 24.66
N ASP A 137 1.98 9.01 25.09
CA ASP A 137 2.91 8.55 26.12
C ASP A 137 4.36 8.64 25.66
N VAL A 138 4.64 8.30 24.39
CA VAL A 138 5.99 8.44 23.81
C VAL A 138 6.39 9.92 23.73
N LEU A 139 5.52 10.80 23.22
CA LEU A 139 5.83 12.23 23.14
C LEU A 139 6.07 12.85 24.53
N LYS A 140 5.24 12.49 25.51
CA LYS A 140 5.40 12.93 26.89
C LYS A 140 6.71 12.43 27.50
N SER A 141 7.07 11.17 27.27
CA SER A 141 8.31 10.57 27.78
C SER A 141 9.56 11.26 27.21
N ILE A 142 9.51 11.71 25.96
CA ILE A 142 10.59 12.49 25.34
C ILE A 142 10.70 13.86 26.02
N ASP A 143 9.57 14.53 26.30
CA ASP A 143 9.54 15.83 26.99
C ASP A 143 10.05 15.72 28.44
N ASP A 144 9.73 14.63 29.12
CA ASP A 144 10.19 14.31 30.47
C ASP A 144 11.69 13.89 30.52
N GLY A 145 12.35 13.68 29.37
CA GLY A 145 13.77 13.29 29.25
C GLY A 145 14.05 11.79 29.44
N GLU A 146 13.00 10.97 29.50
CA GLU A 146 13.09 9.50 29.69
C GLU A 146 12.32 8.79 28.56
N PRO A 147 12.83 8.78 27.30
CA PRO A 147 12.09 8.30 26.15
C PRO A 147 11.72 6.81 26.27
N LEU A 148 10.42 6.51 26.08
CA LEU A 148 9.89 5.15 26.02
C LEU A 148 10.03 4.55 24.61
N ASN A 149 10.13 3.24 24.54
CA ASN A 149 10.13 2.45 23.30
C ASN A 149 11.26 2.83 22.32
N GLU A 150 12.39 3.33 22.82
CA GLU A 150 13.54 3.61 21.98
C GLU A 150 14.07 2.34 21.32
N ILE A 151 14.24 2.37 20.00
CA ILE A 151 14.71 1.23 19.21
C ILE A 151 16.20 1.37 18.98
N HIS A 152 16.97 0.38 19.45
CA HIS A 152 18.40 0.27 19.19
C HIS A 152 18.66 -0.81 18.15
N VAL A 153 19.30 -0.43 17.06
CA VAL A 153 19.74 -1.35 16.02
C VAL A 153 21.25 -1.47 16.11
N ASP A 154 21.79 -2.69 16.10
CA ASP A 154 23.25 -2.91 16.17
C ASP A 154 23.97 -2.34 14.94
N ASP A 155 25.24 -1.96 15.13
CA ASP A 155 26.05 -1.26 14.10
C ASP A 155 26.18 -2.05 12.80
N ASN A 156 26.26 -3.38 12.86
CA ASN A 156 26.39 -4.23 11.68
C ASN A 156 25.08 -4.21 10.86
N THR A 157 23.94 -4.34 11.52
CA THR A 157 22.63 -4.25 10.89
C THR A 157 22.39 -2.86 10.31
N GLN A 158 22.72 -1.78 11.05
CA GLN A 158 22.64 -0.41 10.54
C GLN A 158 23.46 -0.21 9.27
N LYS A 159 24.70 -0.68 9.26
CA LYS A 159 25.60 -0.57 8.11
C LYS A 159 25.03 -1.20 6.86
N TRP A 160 24.55 -2.44 6.95
CA TRP A 160 24.05 -3.15 5.79
C TRP A 160 22.69 -2.66 5.33
N ALA A 161 21.80 -2.30 6.26
CA ALA A 161 20.51 -1.68 5.95
C ALA A 161 20.70 -0.33 5.23
N LYS A 162 21.65 0.50 5.71
CA LYS A 162 21.95 1.78 5.06
C LYS A 162 22.49 1.58 3.64
N ILE A 163 23.40 0.64 3.42
CA ILE A 163 23.92 0.33 2.07
C ILE A 163 22.80 -0.11 1.13
N ALA A 164 21.85 -0.95 1.62
CA ALA A 164 20.71 -1.40 0.83
C ALA A 164 19.78 -0.24 0.46
N LEU A 165 19.46 0.63 1.43
CA LEU A 165 18.66 1.83 1.21
C LEU A 165 19.33 2.81 0.24
N ASP A 166 20.62 3.10 0.41
CA ASP A 166 21.35 4.02 -0.45
C ASP A 166 21.36 3.53 -1.91
N ARG A 167 21.50 2.21 -2.14
CA ARG A 167 21.41 1.61 -3.46
C ARG A 167 20.01 1.73 -4.07
N MET A 168 18.98 1.49 -3.29
CA MET A 168 17.60 1.59 -3.74
C MET A 168 17.23 3.04 -4.12
N LEU A 169 17.71 4.03 -3.34
CA LEU A 169 17.44 5.45 -3.60
C LEU A 169 18.27 6.03 -4.75
N ALA A 170 19.26 5.31 -5.24
CA ALA A 170 20.11 5.71 -6.37
C ALA A 170 19.59 5.23 -7.73
N LEU A 171 18.50 4.44 -7.75
CA LEU A 171 17.81 4.00 -8.96
C LEU A 171 16.88 5.10 -9.48
#